data_cf98bb788b0f9e2fa263150132261b1e
#
_entry.id   cf98bb788b0f9e2fa263150132261b1e
#
_cell.length_a   1.000
_cell.length_b   1.000
_cell.length_c   1.000
_cell.angle_alpha   90.00
_cell.angle_beta   90.00
_cell.angle_gamma   90.00
#
_symmetry.space_group_name_H-M   'P 1'
#
loop_
_entity.id
_entity.type
_entity.pdbx_description
1 polymer ?
#
loop_
_entity_poly.entity_id
_entity_poly.type
_entity_poly.pdbx_seq_one_letter_code
_entity_poly.pdbx_strand_id
1 'polypeptide(L)'
;MIFFSLGAVLYATVPFAGRTGAVPLFVTLFVLILSMYGGGFAAIPAYLADKFGTAFVGAIHGRLLTAWSAAGLVGPAIVSYLRDWQLSHGVAAGDAYNTTMYILAGLLVAGFCCNLMVRPVAERHFMTEEELRREGAVPSPHAPATPMEAAR
;
A
#
# COMPACT_ATOMS: atom_id res chain seq x y z
N MET A 1 -8.26 4.86 2.38
CA MET A 1 -8.77 6.08 1.72
C MET A 1 -7.77 7.24 1.80
N ILE A 2 -7.39 7.69 2.99
CA ILE A 2 -6.51 8.86 3.20
C ILE A 2 -5.21 8.76 2.42
N PHE A 3 -4.51 7.62 2.47
CA PHE A 3 -3.23 7.42 1.77
C PHE A 3 -3.32 7.58 0.25
N PHE A 4 -4.39 7.08 -0.37
CA PHE A 4 -4.59 7.21 -1.82
C PHE A 4 -4.90 8.64 -2.23
N SER A 5 -5.83 9.31 -1.52
CA SER A 5 -6.23 10.70 -1.83
C SER A 5 -5.07 11.65 -1.65
N LEU A 6 -4.41 11.60 -0.49
CA LEU A 6 -3.31 12.50 -0.18
C LEU A 6 -2.10 12.20 -1.07
N GLY A 7 -1.81 10.93 -1.34
CA GLY A 7 -0.76 10.53 -2.28
C GLY A 7 -1.00 11.08 -3.68
N ALA A 8 -2.22 10.96 -4.22
CA ALA A 8 -2.56 11.48 -5.54
C ALA A 8 -2.33 12.99 -5.62
N VAL A 9 -2.74 13.75 -4.60
CA VAL A 9 -2.52 15.20 -4.52
C VAL A 9 -1.03 15.53 -4.45
N LEU A 10 -0.27 14.80 -3.61
CA LEU A 10 1.16 15.03 -3.46
C LEU A 10 1.89 14.79 -4.78
N TYR A 11 1.65 13.65 -5.45
CA TYR A 11 2.28 13.37 -6.76
C TYR A 11 1.89 14.39 -7.84
N ALA A 12 0.65 14.86 -7.85
CA ALA A 12 0.21 15.88 -8.80
C ALA A 12 0.85 17.27 -8.53
N THR A 13 1.27 17.56 -7.30
CA THR A 13 1.91 18.84 -6.94
C THR A 13 3.44 18.84 -7.14
N VAL A 14 4.08 17.68 -7.20
CA VAL A 14 5.54 17.57 -7.40
C VAL A 14 6.03 18.31 -8.64
N PRO A 15 5.41 18.19 -9.84
CA PRO A 15 5.85 18.92 -11.03
C PRO A 15 5.84 20.44 -10.85
N PHE A 16 4.85 20.96 -10.13
CA PHE A 16 4.78 22.39 -9.82
C PHE A 16 5.93 22.82 -8.90
N ALA A 17 6.18 22.06 -7.83
CA ALA A 17 7.30 22.32 -6.93
C ALA A 17 8.66 22.28 -7.64
N GLY A 18 8.84 21.35 -8.59
CA GLY A 18 10.03 21.28 -9.41
C GLY A 18 10.27 22.53 -10.27
N ARG A 19 9.20 23.08 -10.86
CA ARG A 19 9.26 24.30 -11.69
C ARG A 19 9.56 25.57 -10.89
N THR A 20 9.13 25.66 -9.64
CA THR A 20 9.40 26.82 -8.79
C THR A 20 10.84 26.89 -8.31
N GLY A 21 11.63 25.82 -8.48
CA GLY A 21 13.02 25.72 -7.98
C GLY A 21 13.13 25.70 -6.46
N ALA A 22 12.01 25.59 -5.73
CA ALA A 22 11.98 25.56 -4.28
C ALA A 22 12.40 24.17 -3.75
N VAL A 23 13.71 23.95 -3.64
CA VAL A 23 14.31 22.68 -3.18
C VAL A 23 13.70 22.22 -1.83
N PRO A 24 13.52 23.06 -0.80
CA PRO A 24 12.92 22.61 0.45
C PRO A 24 11.48 22.10 0.28
N LEU A 25 10.68 22.75 -0.55
CA LEU A 25 9.32 22.30 -0.87
C LEU A 25 9.33 20.93 -1.57
N PHE A 26 10.19 20.79 -2.56
CA PHE A 26 10.35 19.53 -3.30
C PHE A 26 10.74 18.37 -2.36
N VAL A 27 11.75 18.58 -1.51
CA VAL A 27 12.20 17.59 -0.52
C VAL A 27 11.07 17.23 0.45
N THR A 28 10.35 18.23 0.95
CA THR A 28 9.23 18.01 1.88
C THR A 28 8.14 17.14 1.25
N LEU A 29 7.77 17.40 0.00
CA LEU A 29 6.78 16.58 -0.73
C LEU A 29 7.23 15.12 -0.82
N PHE A 30 8.49 14.86 -1.17
CA PHE A 30 9.03 13.51 -1.24
C PHE A 30 9.10 12.82 0.13
N VAL A 31 9.46 13.52 1.19
CA VAL A 31 9.43 12.98 2.55
C VAL A 31 8.02 12.59 2.96
N LEU A 32 7.02 13.40 2.65
CA LEU A 32 5.61 13.08 2.91
C LEU A 32 5.17 11.86 2.08
N ILE A 33 5.50 11.79 0.80
CA ILE A 33 5.19 10.64 -0.07
C ILE A 33 5.80 9.35 0.50
N LEU A 34 7.07 9.36 0.90
CA LEU A 34 7.73 8.20 1.49
C LEU A 34 7.12 7.81 2.83
N SER A 35 6.75 8.77 3.67
CA SER A 35 6.07 8.52 4.94
C SER A 35 4.72 7.84 4.73
N MET A 36 3.97 8.27 3.71
CA MET A 36 2.69 7.67 3.36
C MET A 36 2.83 6.25 2.80
N TYR A 37 3.87 6.02 2.00
CA TYR A 37 4.20 4.68 1.51
C TYR A 37 4.47 3.73 2.67
N GLY A 38 5.32 4.12 3.62
CA GLY A 38 5.61 3.32 4.81
C GLY A 38 4.38 3.08 5.69
N GLY A 39 3.58 4.12 5.95
CA GLY A 39 2.34 4.01 6.71
C GLY A 39 1.30 3.12 6.02
N GLY A 40 1.16 3.23 4.71
CA GLY A 40 0.29 2.36 3.92
C GLY A 40 0.70 0.89 4.03
N PHE A 41 1.98 0.61 3.91
CA PHE A 41 2.51 -0.75 4.00
C PHE A 41 2.31 -1.36 5.40
N ALA A 42 2.54 -0.59 6.45
CA ALA A 42 2.32 -1.02 7.84
C ALA A 42 0.84 -1.31 8.16
N ALA A 43 -0.09 -0.62 7.51
CA ALA A 43 -1.52 -0.80 7.74
C ALA A 43 -2.11 -2.05 7.05
N ILE A 44 -1.43 -2.62 6.04
CA ILE A 44 -1.96 -3.76 5.26
C ILE A 44 -2.25 -4.99 6.13
N PRO A 45 -1.35 -5.48 6.99
CA PRO A 45 -1.63 -6.66 7.81
C PRO A 45 -2.84 -6.48 8.73
N ALA A 46 -2.96 -5.31 9.38
CA ALA A 46 -4.10 -4.99 10.23
C ALA A 46 -5.41 -4.96 9.43
N TYR A 47 -5.40 -4.31 8.26
CA TYR A 47 -6.55 -4.27 7.37
C TYR A 47 -6.98 -5.66 6.88
N LEU A 48 -6.03 -6.54 6.60
CA LEU A 48 -6.30 -7.92 6.22
C LEU A 48 -6.89 -8.72 7.39
N ALA A 49 -6.37 -8.52 8.61
CA ALA A 49 -6.89 -9.16 9.81
C ALA A 49 -8.36 -8.77 10.07
N ASP A 50 -8.68 -7.48 9.92
CA ASP A 50 -10.05 -6.97 10.08
C ASP A 50 -11.03 -7.51 9.02
N LYS A 51 -10.52 -7.79 7.80
CA LYS A 51 -11.36 -8.23 6.68
C LYS A 51 -11.53 -9.74 6.59
N PHE A 52 -10.48 -10.50 6.87
CA PHE A 52 -10.40 -11.94 6.59
C PHE A 52 -10.15 -12.78 7.85
N GLY A 53 -10.04 -12.14 9.01
CA GLY A 53 -9.65 -12.81 10.25
C GLY A 53 -8.15 -13.06 10.32
N THR A 54 -7.65 -13.29 11.54
CA THR A 54 -6.22 -13.43 11.82
C THR A 54 -5.59 -14.72 11.28
N ALA A 55 -6.39 -15.79 11.16
CA ALA A 55 -5.91 -17.12 10.75
C ALA A 55 -5.28 -17.15 9.34
N PHE A 56 -5.82 -16.35 8.41
CA PHE A 56 -5.40 -16.37 6.99
C PHE A 56 -4.54 -15.19 6.55
N VAL A 57 -4.28 -14.23 7.47
CA VAL A 57 -3.53 -12.99 7.15
C VAL A 57 -2.19 -13.29 6.50
N GLY A 58 -1.42 -14.24 7.02
CA GLY A 58 -0.10 -14.58 6.48
C GLY A 58 -0.15 -15.08 5.04
N ALA A 59 -1.09 -15.97 4.74
CA ALA A 59 -1.24 -16.54 3.40
C ALA A 59 -1.73 -15.48 2.38
N ILE A 60 -2.66 -14.62 2.78
CA ILE A 60 -3.19 -13.54 1.92
C ILE A 60 -2.12 -12.48 1.71
N HIS A 61 -1.44 -12.07 2.76
CA HIS A 61 -0.36 -11.07 2.70
C HIS A 61 0.80 -11.57 1.83
N GLY A 62 1.20 -12.84 1.96
CA GLY A 62 2.22 -13.44 1.10
C GLY A 62 1.87 -13.35 -0.40
N ARG A 63 0.61 -13.58 -0.76
CA ARG A 63 0.15 -13.42 -2.15
C ARG A 63 0.15 -11.96 -2.61
N LEU A 64 -0.20 -11.01 -1.73
CA LEU A 64 -0.09 -9.58 -2.05
C LEU A 64 1.35 -9.13 -2.29
N LEU A 65 2.32 -9.72 -1.59
CA LEU A 65 3.74 -9.43 -1.79
C LEU A 65 4.24 -9.84 -3.18
N THR A 66 3.62 -10.80 -3.86
CA THR A 66 3.98 -11.11 -5.26
C THR A 66 3.62 -9.97 -6.21
N ALA A 67 2.47 -9.32 -6.00
CA ALA A 67 2.09 -8.13 -6.77
C ALA A 67 3.05 -6.95 -6.47
N TRP A 68 3.47 -6.79 -5.21
CA TRP A 68 4.45 -5.79 -4.82
C TRP A 68 5.82 -6.03 -5.47
N SER A 69 6.28 -7.30 -5.51
CA SER A 69 7.53 -7.68 -6.19
C SER A 69 7.46 -7.40 -7.68
N ALA A 70 6.34 -7.73 -8.34
CA ALA A 70 6.13 -7.42 -9.75
C ALA A 70 6.16 -5.91 -10.01
N ALA A 71 5.52 -5.10 -9.16
CA ALA A 71 5.55 -3.65 -9.24
C ALA A 71 6.97 -3.10 -9.06
N GLY A 72 7.76 -3.69 -8.16
CA GLY A 72 9.16 -3.32 -7.92
C GLY A 72 10.09 -3.56 -9.12
N LEU A 73 9.77 -4.53 -9.97
CA LEU A 73 10.51 -4.79 -11.22
C LEU A 73 9.99 -3.92 -12.36
N VAL A 74 8.68 -3.90 -12.56
CA VAL A 74 8.04 -3.23 -13.72
C VAL A 74 8.05 -1.71 -13.55
N GLY A 75 7.87 -1.20 -12.32
CA GLY A 75 7.80 0.23 -12.04
C GLY A 75 9.05 1.00 -12.50
N PRO A 76 10.24 0.66 -12.00
CA PRO A 76 11.48 1.32 -12.42
C PRO A 76 11.77 1.18 -13.92
N ALA A 77 11.43 0.03 -14.52
CA ALA A 77 11.61 -0.19 -15.95
C ALA A 77 10.73 0.78 -16.77
N ILE A 78 9.46 0.93 -16.43
CA ILE A 78 8.54 1.87 -17.08
C ILE A 78 9.02 3.30 -16.90
N VAL A 79 9.41 3.70 -15.69
CA VAL A 79 9.87 5.05 -15.38
C VAL A 79 11.13 5.39 -16.21
N SER A 80 12.09 4.48 -16.26
CA SER A 80 13.32 4.67 -17.03
C SER A 80 13.04 4.76 -18.53
N TYR A 81 12.22 3.85 -19.06
CA TYR A 81 11.83 3.86 -20.47
C TYR A 81 11.10 5.16 -20.84
N LEU A 82 10.15 5.59 -20.03
CA LEU A 82 9.39 6.82 -20.29
C LEU A 82 10.28 8.06 -20.25
N ARG A 83 11.20 8.11 -19.29
CA ARG A 83 12.20 9.19 -19.21
C ARG A 83 13.07 9.24 -20.46
N ASP A 84 13.65 8.12 -20.85
CA ASP A 84 14.55 8.05 -22.00
C ASP A 84 13.83 8.37 -23.31
N TRP A 85 12.59 7.93 -23.45
CA TRP A 85 11.72 8.27 -24.56
C TRP A 85 11.45 9.79 -24.62
N GLN A 86 11.15 10.43 -23.51
CA GLN A 86 10.92 11.88 -23.46
C GLN A 86 12.18 12.68 -23.80
N LEU A 87 13.34 12.27 -23.28
CA LEU A 87 14.62 12.91 -23.59
C LEU A 87 14.97 12.80 -25.08
N SER A 88 14.71 11.64 -25.69
CA SER A 88 14.96 11.42 -27.13
C SER A 88 14.04 12.27 -28.03
N HIS A 89 12.87 12.69 -27.50
CA HIS A 89 11.93 13.59 -28.19
C HIS A 89 12.13 15.08 -27.84
N GLY A 90 13.26 15.43 -27.22
CA GLY A 90 13.65 16.81 -26.97
C GLY A 90 13.02 17.45 -25.73
N VAL A 91 12.38 16.66 -24.85
CA VAL A 91 11.89 17.17 -23.56
C VAL A 91 13.08 17.49 -22.64
N ALA A 92 13.06 18.67 -22.01
CA ALA A 92 14.11 19.08 -21.09
C ALA A 92 14.24 18.09 -19.91
N ALA A 93 15.46 17.82 -19.46
CA ALA A 93 15.72 16.86 -18.39
C ALA A 93 14.95 17.15 -17.08
N GLY A 94 14.71 18.44 -16.78
CA GLY A 94 13.93 18.87 -15.63
C GLY A 94 12.43 18.53 -15.73
N ASP A 95 11.90 18.43 -16.95
CA ASP A 95 10.49 18.15 -17.20
C ASP A 95 10.22 16.67 -17.52
N ALA A 96 11.27 15.87 -17.78
CA ALA A 96 11.14 14.47 -18.18
C ALA A 96 10.43 13.58 -17.14
N TYR A 97 10.40 13.98 -15.88
CA TYR A 97 9.68 13.25 -14.82
C TYR A 97 8.26 13.74 -14.59
N ASN A 98 7.86 14.90 -15.14
CA ASN A 98 6.54 15.46 -14.88
C ASN A 98 5.42 14.53 -15.34
N THR A 99 5.54 13.97 -16.53
CA THR A 99 4.58 13.00 -17.08
C THR A 99 4.51 11.75 -16.20
N THR A 100 5.65 11.26 -15.71
CA THR A 100 5.72 10.13 -14.78
C THR A 100 4.94 10.42 -13.48
N MET A 101 5.12 11.62 -12.91
CA MET A 101 4.41 12.01 -11.69
C MET A 101 2.89 12.06 -11.89
N TYR A 102 2.42 12.56 -13.04
CA TYR A 102 0.99 12.56 -13.36
C TYR A 102 0.44 11.14 -13.60
N ILE A 103 1.21 10.26 -14.22
CA ILE A 103 0.83 8.84 -14.37
C ILE A 103 0.72 8.18 -13.00
N LEU A 104 1.66 8.40 -12.09
CA LEU A 104 1.61 7.87 -10.73
C LEU A 104 0.41 8.42 -9.94
N ALA A 105 0.12 9.71 -10.07
CA ALA A 105 -1.09 10.29 -9.48
C ALA A 105 -2.37 9.63 -10.04
N GLY A 106 -2.45 9.41 -11.34
CA GLY A 106 -3.56 8.70 -11.99
C GLY A 106 -3.72 7.26 -11.51
N LEU A 107 -2.61 6.53 -11.33
CA LEU A 107 -2.62 5.18 -10.77
C LEU A 107 -3.11 5.15 -9.31
N LEU A 108 -2.77 6.17 -8.52
CA LEU A 108 -3.30 6.30 -7.16
C LEU A 108 -4.79 6.58 -7.13
N VAL A 109 -5.30 7.39 -8.08
CA VAL A 109 -6.75 7.61 -8.25
C VAL A 109 -7.45 6.30 -8.64
N ALA A 110 -6.88 5.53 -9.57
CA ALA A 110 -7.40 4.22 -9.92
C ALA A 110 -7.40 3.27 -8.72
N GLY A 111 -6.31 3.22 -7.95
CA GLY A 111 -6.23 2.46 -6.70
C GLY A 111 -7.26 2.91 -5.66
N PHE A 112 -7.52 4.21 -5.56
CA PHE A 112 -8.57 4.75 -4.70
C PHE A 112 -9.96 4.26 -5.13
N CYS A 113 -10.28 4.32 -6.42
CA CYS A 113 -11.53 3.80 -6.96
C CYS A 113 -11.69 2.29 -6.69
N CYS A 114 -10.64 1.50 -6.92
CA CYS A 114 -10.65 0.08 -6.60
C CYS A 114 -10.88 -0.17 -5.09
N ASN A 115 -10.26 0.64 -4.23
CA ASN A 115 -10.45 0.52 -2.79
C ASN A 115 -11.88 0.90 -2.35
N LEU A 116 -12.53 1.86 -3.03
CA LEU A 116 -13.95 2.18 -2.81
C LEU A 116 -14.88 1.01 -3.14
N MET A 117 -14.51 0.17 -4.08
CA MET A 117 -15.30 -1.00 -4.49
C MET A 117 -15.19 -2.18 -3.50
N VAL A 118 -14.21 -2.15 -2.58
CA VAL A 118 -14.05 -3.20 -1.56
C VAL A 118 -15.21 -3.12 -0.56
N ARG A 119 -16.06 -4.15 -0.56
CA ARG A 119 -17.19 -4.28 0.36
C ARG A 119 -16.79 -5.01 1.64
N PRO A 120 -17.47 -4.75 2.77
CA PRO A 120 -17.32 -5.59 3.96
C PRO A 120 -17.64 -7.05 3.65
N VAL A 121 -16.92 -7.97 4.30
CA VAL A 121 -17.23 -9.40 4.21
C VAL A 121 -18.58 -9.65 4.88
N ALA A 122 -19.45 -10.41 4.23
CA ALA A 122 -20.76 -10.74 4.81
C ALA A 122 -20.57 -11.64 6.05
N GLU A 123 -21.36 -11.43 7.09
CA GLU A 123 -21.28 -12.15 8.37
C GLU A 123 -21.33 -13.68 8.20
N ARG A 124 -22.02 -14.18 7.19
CA ARG A 124 -22.10 -15.62 6.86
C ARG A 124 -20.73 -16.27 6.53
N HIS A 125 -19.68 -15.48 6.30
CA HIS A 125 -18.34 -15.96 6.01
C HIS A 125 -17.39 -15.85 7.21
N PHE A 126 -17.90 -15.33 8.34
CA PHE A 126 -17.14 -15.36 9.57
C PHE A 126 -17.24 -16.77 10.17
N MET A 127 -16.09 -17.29 10.57
CA MET A 127 -16.05 -18.56 11.27
C MET A 127 -16.71 -18.42 12.64
N THR A 128 -17.47 -19.42 13.02
CA THR A 128 -18.02 -19.50 14.38
C THR A 128 -16.89 -19.77 15.39
N GLU A 129 -17.11 -19.42 16.66
CA GLU A 129 -16.12 -19.72 17.72
C GLU A 129 -15.78 -21.22 17.80
N GLU A 130 -16.73 -22.09 17.49
CA GLU A 130 -16.51 -23.53 17.45
C GLU A 130 -15.56 -23.97 16.33
N GLU A 131 -15.71 -23.37 15.15
CA GLU A 131 -14.83 -23.60 14.00
C GLU A 131 -13.43 -23.08 14.27
N LEU A 132 -13.30 -21.88 14.86
CA LEU A 132 -12.01 -21.28 15.25
C LEU A 132 -11.28 -22.16 16.29
N ARG A 133 -12.03 -22.78 17.22
CA ARG A 133 -11.47 -23.72 18.21
C ARG A 133 -11.00 -25.02 17.56
N ARG A 134 -11.75 -25.55 16.59
CA ARG A 134 -11.36 -26.76 15.85
C ARG A 134 -10.09 -26.55 15.05
N GLU A 135 -9.88 -25.35 14.52
CA GLU A 135 -8.67 -25.00 13.79
C GLU A 135 -7.51 -24.57 14.68
N GLY A 136 -7.67 -24.55 16.02
CA GLY A 136 -6.63 -24.19 16.97
C GLY A 136 -6.30 -22.67 17.00
N ALA A 137 -7.15 -21.85 16.37
CA ALA A 137 -6.98 -20.40 16.35
C ALA A 137 -7.37 -19.73 17.68
N VAL A 138 -8.18 -20.42 18.51
CA VAL A 138 -8.57 -19.98 19.86
C VAL A 138 -8.27 -21.09 20.85
N PRO A 139 -7.60 -20.80 21.98
CA PRO A 139 -7.34 -21.80 23.01
C PRO A 139 -8.65 -22.41 23.53
N SER A 140 -8.69 -23.71 23.77
CA SER A 140 -9.85 -24.35 24.39
C SER A 140 -10.03 -23.84 25.83
N PRO A 141 -11.28 -23.71 26.34
CA PRO A 141 -11.50 -23.30 27.72
C PRO A 141 -10.89 -24.24 28.77
N HIS A 142 -10.51 -25.44 28.34
CA HIS A 142 -9.90 -26.48 29.16
C HIS A 142 -8.41 -26.71 28.84
N ALA A 143 -7.80 -25.87 27.98
CA ALA A 143 -6.36 -25.95 27.76
C ALA A 143 -5.63 -25.61 29.09
N PRO A 144 -4.65 -26.41 29.52
CA PRO A 144 -3.85 -26.05 30.67
C PRO A 144 -3.18 -24.71 30.43
N ALA A 145 -3.17 -23.85 31.47
CA ALA A 145 -2.52 -22.54 31.40
C ALA A 145 -1.11 -22.68 30.84
N THR A 146 -0.77 -21.85 29.86
CA THR A 146 0.58 -21.83 29.32
C THR A 146 1.57 -21.47 30.43
N PRO A 147 2.82 -21.99 30.40
CA PRO A 147 3.82 -21.72 31.46
C PRO A 147 4.04 -20.24 31.76
N MET A 148 3.71 -19.37 30.80
CA MET A 148 3.80 -17.90 30.94
C MET A 148 2.65 -17.29 31.74
N GLU A 149 1.48 -17.94 31.80
CA GLU A 149 0.29 -17.50 32.54
C GLU A 149 0.33 -17.98 33.99
N ALA A 150 1.01 -19.11 34.24
CA ALA A 150 1.26 -19.65 35.57
C ALA A 150 2.37 -18.90 36.37
N ALA A 151 3.11 -18.00 35.70
CA ALA A 151 4.19 -17.20 36.29
C ALA A 151 3.76 -15.75 36.67
N ARG A 152 2.49 -15.42 36.58
CA ARG A 152 1.90 -14.16 37.03
C ARG A 152 1.07 -14.37 38.29
#